data_9a7137cba2c12acfed7dddfa04f29927
#
_entry.id   9a7137cba2c12acfed7dddfa04f29927
#
_cell.length_a   1.000
_cell.length_b   1.000
_cell.length_c   1.000
_cell.angle_alpha   90.00
_cell.angle_beta   90.00
_cell.angle_gamma   90.00
#
_symmetry.space_group_name_H-M   'P 1'
#
loop_
_entity.id
_entity.type
_entity.pdbx_description
1 polymer ?
#
loop_
_entity_poly.entity_id
_entity_poly.type
_entity_poly.pdbx_seq_one_letter_code
_entity_poly.pdbx_strand_id
1 'polypeptide(L)'
;MDLWLLGHTHVRFPDRDRFTNDRVLFPATPEPDGFDCRHAGHAWIVEIGAKGEVSGESVRTGRFRFRTVSKTLSGEADLETLRTEFATFDPDRDLVKLILSGRLPGELFETRGEWLGALGNQVLYLEEDLSGLLREITATDIGREFTIASFPHRLLTGLTGSEGDAESLQLAWELVKEARS
;
A
#
# COMPACT_ATOMS: atom_id res chain seq x y z
N MET A 1 5.82 36.66 -29.49
CA MET A 1 5.59 36.43 -28.04
C MET A 1 5.73 34.95 -27.81
N ASP A 2 6.61 34.52 -26.90
CA ASP A 2 7.08 33.14 -26.81
C ASP A 2 6.20 32.29 -25.87
N LEU A 3 6.11 31.00 -26.19
CA LEU A 3 5.50 29.97 -25.34
C LEU A 3 6.64 29.15 -24.72
N TRP A 4 6.59 28.93 -23.42
CA TRP A 4 7.54 28.14 -22.66
C TRP A 4 6.91 26.80 -22.31
N LEU A 5 7.48 25.72 -22.83
CA LEU A 5 7.13 24.36 -22.48
C LEU A 5 8.23 23.81 -21.56
N LEU A 6 7.90 23.58 -20.31
CA LEU A 6 8.84 23.20 -19.28
C LEU A 6 8.54 21.77 -18.81
N GLY A 7 9.58 21.00 -18.65
CA GLY A 7 9.52 19.64 -18.11
C GLY A 7 10.02 19.55 -16.68
N HIS A 8 10.44 18.35 -16.25
CA HIS A 8 11.03 18.02 -14.96
C HIS A 8 10.05 17.92 -13.78
N THR A 9 9.05 18.77 -13.71
CA THR A 9 8.02 18.66 -12.65
C THR A 9 6.97 17.63 -13.06
N HIS A 10 6.56 16.80 -12.10
CA HIS A 10 5.47 15.83 -12.28
C HIS A 10 4.09 16.46 -12.02
N VAL A 11 4.04 17.78 -11.90
CA VAL A 11 2.81 18.52 -11.65
C VAL A 11 2.42 19.30 -12.89
N ARG A 12 1.17 19.19 -13.28
CA ARG A 12 0.59 19.94 -14.39
C ARG A 12 0.46 21.42 -14.04
N PHE A 13 0.80 22.28 -14.99
CA PHE A 13 0.52 23.71 -14.90
C PHE A 13 0.11 24.26 -16.29
N PRO A 14 -0.94 25.10 -16.36
CA PRO A 14 -1.86 25.48 -15.29
C PRO A 14 -2.68 24.30 -14.78
N ASP A 15 -3.10 24.34 -13.49
CA ASP A 15 -3.92 23.30 -12.89
C ASP A 15 -5.41 23.49 -13.23
N ARG A 16 -5.72 23.37 -14.51
CA ARG A 16 -7.07 23.44 -15.10
C ARG A 16 -7.07 22.71 -16.44
N ASP A 17 -8.23 22.29 -16.89
CA ASP A 17 -8.32 21.46 -18.10
C ASP A 17 -8.22 22.27 -19.40
N ARG A 18 -8.49 23.56 -19.35
CA ARG A 18 -8.38 24.46 -20.51
C ARG A 18 -7.75 25.77 -20.11
N PHE A 19 -6.98 26.34 -21.04
CA PHE A 19 -6.40 27.66 -20.84
C PHE A 19 -6.46 28.51 -22.13
N THR A 20 -6.36 29.83 -21.94
CA THR A 20 -6.22 30.80 -23.03
C THR A 20 -5.17 31.84 -22.63
N ASN A 21 -4.20 32.09 -23.51
CA ASN A 21 -3.11 33.05 -23.33
C ASN A 21 -2.12 32.80 -22.20
N ASP A 22 -2.11 31.59 -21.58
CA ASP A 22 -1.01 31.20 -20.75
C ASP A 22 0.24 30.96 -21.60
N ARG A 23 1.39 31.35 -21.08
CA ARG A 23 2.67 31.30 -21.79
C ARG A 23 3.69 30.37 -21.20
N VAL A 24 3.38 29.76 -20.06
CA VAL A 24 4.20 28.78 -19.38
C VAL A 24 3.36 27.53 -19.14
N LEU A 25 3.83 26.39 -19.61
CA LEU A 25 3.12 25.12 -19.48
C LEU A 25 4.06 24.04 -18.92
N PHE A 26 3.55 23.27 -17.98
CA PHE A 26 4.12 22.00 -17.53
C PHE A 26 3.11 20.88 -17.85
N PRO A 27 3.46 19.86 -18.64
CA PRO A 27 2.50 18.82 -19.01
C PRO A 27 2.23 17.81 -17.90
N ALA A 28 3.04 17.75 -16.84
CA ALA A 28 3.19 16.62 -15.93
C ALA A 28 3.79 15.40 -16.65
N THR A 29 3.53 14.19 -16.17
CA THR A 29 3.91 12.94 -16.84
C THR A 29 2.70 12.36 -17.59
N PRO A 30 2.91 11.72 -18.77
CA PRO A 30 1.82 11.12 -19.54
C PRO A 30 1.21 9.89 -18.85
N GLU A 31 1.93 9.27 -17.92
CA GLU A 31 1.47 8.21 -17.03
C GLU A 31 1.72 8.61 -15.58
N PRO A 32 0.92 8.15 -14.61
CA PRO A 32 1.32 8.18 -13.21
C PRO A 32 2.63 7.40 -13.02
N ASP A 33 3.52 7.87 -12.18
CA ASP A 33 4.87 7.34 -12.05
C ASP A 33 5.23 6.85 -10.63
N GLY A 34 4.26 6.84 -9.73
CA GLY A 34 4.46 6.34 -8.37
C GLY A 34 3.22 6.40 -7.50
N PHE A 35 3.33 5.82 -6.31
CA PHE A 35 2.23 5.77 -5.32
C PHE A 35 1.95 7.13 -4.66
N ASP A 36 2.84 8.09 -4.78
CA ASP A 36 2.69 9.48 -4.35
C ASP A 36 2.11 10.40 -5.45
N CYS A 37 1.98 9.90 -6.68
CA CYS A 37 1.44 10.63 -7.80
C CYS A 37 -0.08 10.85 -7.61
N ARG A 38 -0.50 12.14 -7.74
CA ARG A 38 -1.90 12.54 -7.53
C ARG A 38 -2.67 12.81 -8.81
N HIS A 39 -2.05 12.64 -9.98
CA HIS A 39 -2.70 12.83 -11.27
C HIS A 39 -2.83 11.51 -12.02
N ALA A 40 -3.68 11.52 -13.03
CA ALA A 40 -4.02 10.34 -13.82
C ALA A 40 -3.25 10.24 -15.15
N GLY A 41 -2.09 10.94 -15.24
CA GLY A 41 -1.37 11.11 -16.50
C GLY A 41 -2.04 12.10 -17.44
N HIS A 42 -1.30 13.08 -17.96
CA HIS A 42 -1.83 14.15 -18.80
C HIS A 42 -0.86 14.53 -19.92
N ALA A 43 -1.44 15.06 -21.00
CA ALA A 43 -0.76 15.80 -22.04
C ALA A 43 -1.54 17.06 -22.37
N TRP A 44 -0.86 18.08 -22.92
CA TRP A 44 -1.51 19.28 -23.45
C TRP A 44 -1.60 19.19 -24.97
N ILE A 45 -2.80 19.45 -25.50
CA ILE A 45 -2.98 19.83 -26.90
C ILE A 45 -2.98 21.36 -26.93
N VAL A 46 -2.01 21.95 -27.64
CA VAL A 46 -1.80 23.41 -27.68
C VAL A 46 -2.00 23.89 -29.08
N GLU A 47 -2.80 24.96 -29.22
CA GLU A 47 -3.03 25.66 -30.48
C GLU A 47 -2.43 27.08 -30.41
N ILE A 48 -1.70 27.46 -31.46
CA ILE A 48 -1.12 28.79 -31.60
C ILE A 48 -1.75 29.46 -32.82
N GLY A 49 -2.50 30.48 -32.56
CA GLY A 49 -3.15 31.27 -33.62
C GLY A 49 -2.20 32.16 -34.40
N ALA A 50 -2.62 32.63 -35.58
CA ALA A 50 -1.80 33.43 -36.50
C ALA A 50 -1.34 34.76 -35.90
N LYS A 51 -2.04 35.29 -34.91
CA LYS A 51 -1.66 36.54 -34.20
C LYS A 51 -0.93 36.25 -32.87
N GLY A 52 -0.54 35.01 -32.66
CA GLY A 52 0.17 34.59 -31.46
C GLY A 52 -0.74 34.35 -30.24
N GLU A 53 -2.03 34.19 -30.42
CA GLU A 53 -2.93 33.67 -29.38
C GLU A 53 -2.52 32.21 -29.06
N VAL A 54 -2.56 31.84 -27.79
CA VAL A 54 -2.28 30.47 -27.35
C VAL A 54 -3.47 29.96 -26.56
N SER A 55 -3.95 28.80 -26.95
CA SER A 55 -4.97 28.08 -26.20
C SER A 55 -4.57 26.60 -26.06
N GLY A 56 -5.12 25.93 -25.08
CA GLY A 56 -4.86 24.52 -24.94
C GLY A 56 -5.88 23.79 -24.08
N GLU A 57 -5.92 22.48 -24.31
CA GLU A 57 -6.76 21.53 -23.62
C GLU A 57 -5.92 20.38 -23.08
N SER A 58 -6.15 20.03 -21.82
CA SER A 58 -5.55 18.85 -21.19
C SER A 58 -6.30 17.60 -21.61
N VAL A 59 -5.57 16.58 -22.02
CA VAL A 59 -6.10 15.26 -22.29
C VAL A 59 -5.52 14.28 -21.29
N ARG A 60 -6.36 13.39 -20.79
CA ARG A 60 -5.92 12.28 -19.93
C ARG A 60 -5.26 11.22 -20.80
N THR A 61 -4.05 10.84 -20.45
CA THR A 61 -3.24 9.87 -21.19
C THR A 61 -2.93 8.61 -20.39
N GLY A 62 -2.96 8.71 -19.06
CA GLY A 62 -2.54 7.62 -18.20
C GLY A 62 -3.48 6.40 -18.26
N ARG A 63 -2.86 5.24 -18.43
CA ARG A 63 -3.48 3.93 -18.41
C ARG A 63 -3.45 3.31 -17.01
N PHE A 64 -2.34 3.48 -16.31
CA PHE A 64 -2.10 2.84 -15.03
C PHE A 64 -2.73 3.61 -13.86
N ARG A 65 -3.02 2.88 -12.79
CA ARG A 65 -3.61 3.43 -11.56
C ARG A 65 -2.80 2.94 -10.35
N PHE A 66 -2.15 3.85 -9.68
CA PHE A 66 -1.45 3.59 -8.43
C PHE A 66 -2.43 3.75 -7.27
N ARG A 67 -2.49 2.74 -6.39
CA ARG A 67 -3.38 2.71 -5.24
C ARG A 67 -2.62 2.32 -3.99
N THR A 68 -2.89 2.97 -2.88
CA THR A 68 -2.41 2.54 -1.57
C THR A 68 -3.59 2.01 -0.76
N VAL A 69 -3.49 0.76 -0.34
CA VAL A 69 -4.48 0.08 0.52
C VAL A 69 -3.83 -0.19 1.86
N SER A 70 -4.35 0.43 2.92
CA SER A 70 -3.88 0.21 4.29
C SER A 70 -4.98 -0.45 5.11
N LYS A 71 -4.69 -1.60 5.73
CA LYS A 71 -5.66 -2.36 6.55
C LYS A 71 -5.02 -2.87 7.82
N THR A 72 -5.83 -2.89 8.87
CA THR A 72 -5.51 -3.60 10.10
C THR A 72 -6.30 -4.90 10.12
N LEU A 73 -5.61 -6.03 10.25
CA LEU A 73 -6.22 -7.35 10.24
C LEU A 73 -6.19 -7.96 11.64
N SER A 74 -7.32 -8.56 12.02
CA SER A 74 -7.50 -9.28 13.29
C SER A 74 -8.01 -10.71 13.09
N GLY A 75 -8.50 -11.05 11.90
CA GLY A 75 -9.02 -12.37 11.60
C GLY A 75 -9.56 -12.52 10.18
N GLU A 76 -10.29 -13.62 9.95
CA GLU A 76 -10.82 -13.99 8.62
C GLU A 76 -11.80 -12.95 8.06
N ALA A 77 -12.61 -12.30 8.90
CA ALA A 77 -13.58 -11.31 8.45
C ALA A 77 -12.89 -10.08 7.80
N ASP A 78 -11.76 -9.64 8.36
CA ASP A 78 -10.98 -8.54 7.79
C ASP A 78 -10.31 -8.97 6.49
N LEU A 79 -9.81 -10.21 6.43
CA LEU A 79 -9.21 -10.79 5.22
C LEU A 79 -10.26 -10.91 4.11
N GLU A 80 -11.48 -11.32 4.41
CA GLU A 80 -12.55 -11.40 3.43
C GLU A 80 -12.95 -10.02 2.90
N THR A 81 -12.97 -9.02 3.77
CA THR A 81 -13.17 -7.62 3.36
C THR A 81 -12.07 -7.16 2.40
N LEU A 82 -10.81 -7.51 2.68
CA LEU A 82 -9.67 -7.21 1.82
C LEU A 82 -9.79 -7.92 0.46
N ARG A 83 -10.17 -9.21 0.43
CA ARG A 83 -10.43 -9.97 -0.81
C ARG A 83 -11.51 -9.33 -1.66
N THR A 84 -12.60 -8.90 -1.02
CA THR A 84 -13.71 -8.21 -1.70
C THR A 84 -13.27 -6.88 -2.33
N GLU A 85 -12.43 -6.12 -1.63
CA GLU A 85 -11.86 -4.88 -2.18
C GLU A 85 -10.96 -5.18 -3.40
N PHE A 86 -10.07 -6.16 -3.30
CA PHE A 86 -9.17 -6.53 -4.39
C PHE A 86 -9.91 -7.06 -5.61
N ALA A 87 -11.03 -7.76 -5.43
CA ALA A 87 -11.87 -8.23 -6.54
C ALA A 87 -12.45 -7.09 -7.40
N THR A 88 -12.39 -5.84 -6.94
CA THR A 88 -12.81 -4.66 -7.71
C THR A 88 -11.69 -4.06 -8.57
N PHE A 89 -10.44 -4.53 -8.42
CA PHE A 89 -9.29 -3.99 -9.14
C PHE A 89 -9.14 -4.61 -10.52
N ASP A 90 -8.41 -3.92 -11.36
CA ASP A 90 -8.16 -4.30 -12.75
C ASP A 90 -6.74 -4.87 -12.87
N PRO A 91 -6.58 -6.16 -13.18
CA PRO A 91 -5.27 -6.80 -13.24
C PRO A 91 -4.36 -6.27 -14.37
N ASP A 92 -4.93 -5.53 -15.33
CA ASP A 92 -4.16 -4.94 -16.42
C ASP A 92 -3.74 -3.48 -16.16
N ARG A 93 -4.18 -2.88 -15.03
CA ARG A 93 -4.02 -1.44 -14.80
C ARG A 93 -3.68 -1.03 -13.37
N ASP A 94 -4.14 -1.79 -12.37
CA ASP A 94 -3.97 -1.38 -10.97
C ASP A 94 -2.63 -1.87 -10.41
N LEU A 95 -1.79 -0.93 -9.99
CA LEU A 95 -0.59 -1.17 -9.20
C LEU A 95 -0.92 -0.82 -7.75
N VAL A 96 -0.76 -1.77 -6.84
CA VAL A 96 -1.23 -1.64 -5.46
C VAL A 96 -0.05 -1.73 -4.50
N LYS A 97 0.04 -0.75 -3.59
CA LYS A 97 0.85 -0.82 -2.38
C LYS A 97 -0.06 -1.23 -1.23
N LEU A 98 0.13 -2.44 -0.73
CA LEU A 98 -0.62 -3.04 0.37
C LEU A 98 0.18 -2.90 1.66
N ILE A 99 -0.38 -2.16 2.62
CA ILE A 99 0.21 -1.95 3.94
C ILE A 99 -0.69 -2.66 4.95
N LEU A 100 -0.18 -3.72 5.56
CA LEU A 100 -0.93 -4.51 6.54
C LEU A 100 -0.35 -4.35 7.94
N SER A 101 -1.25 -4.22 8.89
CA SER A 101 -0.93 -4.18 10.31
C SER A 101 -1.90 -5.07 11.10
N GLY A 102 -1.65 -5.23 12.39
CA GLY A 102 -2.51 -5.98 13.29
C GLY A 102 -1.96 -7.34 13.67
N ARG A 103 -2.82 -8.21 14.22
CA ARG A 103 -2.45 -9.54 14.70
C ARG A 103 -3.39 -10.59 14.14
N LEU A 104 -2.82 -11.57 13.47
CA LEU A 104 -3.60 -12.67 12.91
C LEU A 104 -3.44 -13.95 13.74
N PRO A 105 -4.52 -14.73 13.88
CA PRO A 105 -4.44 -16.10 14.36
C PRO A 105 -3.35 -16.88 13.64
N GLY A 106 -2.66 -17.76 14.35
CA GLY A 106 -1.48 -18.48 13.84
C GLY A 106 -1.69 -19.12 12.47
N GLU A 107 -2.82 -19.79 12.26
CA GLU A 107 -3.15 -20.45 10.99
C GLU A 107 -3.21 -19.47 9.81
N LEU A 108 -3.89 -18.34 9.98
CA LEU A 108 -3.96 -17.30 8.95
C LEU A 108 -2.62 -16.63 8.68
N PHE A 109 -1.81 -16.45 9.73
CA PHE A 109 -0.49 -15.86 9.58
C PHE A 109 0.47 -16.81 8.84
N GLU A 110 0.43 -18.11 9.13
CA GLU A 110 1.29 -19.11 8.48
C GLU A 110 0.94 -19.28 6.99
N THR A 111 -0.34 -19.16 6.63
CA THR A 111 -0.81 -19.26 5.23
C THR A 111 -0.77 -17.92 4.48
N ARG A 112 -0.15 -16.88 5.08
CA ARG A 112 -0.16 -15.53 4.46
C ARG A 112 0.42 -15.48 3.05
N GLY A 113 1.41 -16.28 2.74
CA GLY A 113 1.98 -16.34 1.38
C GLY A 113 0.97 -16.79 0.33
N GLU A 114 0.03 -17.66 0.69
CA GLU A 114 -0.98 -18.18 -0.22
C GLU A 114 -2.04 -17.11 -0.54
N TRP A 115 -2.61 -16.48 0.50
CA TRP A 115 -3.65 -15.47 0.26
C TRP A 115 -3.08 -14.14 -0.26
N LEU A 116 -1.83 -13.75 0.08
CA LEU A 116 -1.15 -12.63 -0.57
C LEU A 116 -0.90 -12.90 -2.06
N GLY A 117 -0.44 -14.10 -2.40
CA GLY A 117 -0.30 -14.51 -3.80
C GLY A 117 -1.61 -14.47 -4.57
N ALA A 118 -2.73 -14.88 -3.93
CA ALA A 118 -4.06 -14.78 -4.53
C ALA A 118 -4.50 -13.33 -4.76
N LEU A 119 -4.18 -12.40 -3.84
CA LEU A 119 -4.42 -10.97 -4.03
C LEU A 119 -3.54 -10.39 -5.14
N GLY A 120 -2.26 -10.79 -5.20
CA GLY A 120 -1.32 -10.37 -6.24
C GLY A 120 -1.78 -10.72 -7.65
N ASN A 121 -2.51 -11.83 -7.82
CA ASN A 121 -3.07 -12.23 -9.12
C ASN A 121 -4.26 -11.36 -9.58
N GLN A 122 -4.79 -10.49 -8.72
CA GLN A 122 -5.92 -9.60 -9.04
C GLN A 122 -5.48 -8.19 -9.45
N VAL A 123 -4.19 -7.92 -9.47
CA VAL A 123 -3.59 -6.62 -9.77
C VAL A 123 -2.41 -6.76 -10.72
N LEU A 124 -2.04 -5.70 -11.40
CA LEU A 124 -0.89 -5.70 -12.30
C LEU A 124 0.44 -5.82 -11.53
N TYR A 125 0.50 -5.19 -10.38
CA TYR A 125 1.67 -5.21 -9.50
C TYR A 125 1.23 -5.04 -8.04
N LEU A 126 1.82 -5.81 -7.15
CA LEU A 126 1.60 -5.74 -5.71
C LEU A 126 2.92 -5.44 -5.00
N GLU A 127 2.98 -4.31 -4.29
CA GLU A 127 4.03 -4.00 -3.32
C GLU A 127 3.48 -4.26 -1.91
N GLU A 128 4.17 -5.06 -1.12
CA GLU A 128 3.72 -5.47 0.20
C GLU A 128 4.57 -4.82 1.30
N ASP A 129 3.90 -4.18 2.25
CA ASP A 129 4.46 -3.77 3.53
C ASP A 129 3.72 -4.50 4.65
N LEU A 130 4.36 -5.53 5.18
CA LEU A 130 3.85 -6.40 6.24
C LEU A 130 4.52 -6.14 7.59
N SER A 131 5.30 -5.06 7.70
CA SER A 131 6.09 -4.76 8.90
C SER A 131 5.25 -4.61 10.16
N GLY A 132 4.00 -4.20 10.02
CA GLY A 132 3.03 -4.08 11.11
C GLY A 132 2.16 -5.32 11.34
N LEU A 133 2.30 -6.38 10.53
CA LEU A 133 1.45 -7.56 10.63
C LEU A 133 2.13 -8.65 11.47
N LEU A 134 1.58 -8.94 12.62
CA LEU A 134 2.14 -9.86 13.60
C LEU A 134 1.30 -11.14 13.74
N ARG A 135 1.94 -12.22 14.15
CA ARG A 135 1.27 -13.45 14.59
C ARG A 135 0.71 -13.26 15.99
N GLU A 136 -0.54 -13.62 16.20
CA GLU A 136 -1.11 -13.72 17.54
C GLU A 136 -0.42 -14.89 18.30
N ILE A 137 0.02 -14.62 19.50
CA ILE A 137 0.64 -15.62 20.39
C ILE A 137 -0.39 -15.99 21.46
N THR A 138 -0.84 -17.23 21.43
CA THR A 138 -1.83 -17.73 22.38
C THR A 138 -1.19 -18.55 23.52
N ALA A 139 -1.94 -18.73 24.62
CA ALA A 139 -1.51 -19.63 25.70
C ALA A 139 -1.28 -21.08 25.21
N THR A 140 -2.03 -21.50 24.19
CA THR A 140 -1.84 -22.80 23.54
C THR A 140 -0.49 -22.90 22.82
N ASP A 141 -0.10 -21.83 22.10
CA ASP A 141 1.20 -21.76 21.44
C ASP A 141 2.34 -21.83 22.44
N ILE A 142 2.22 -21.09 23.56
CA ILE A 142 3.20 -21.11 24.65
C ILE A 142 3.34 -22.53 25.24
N GLY A 143 2.22 -23.19 25.53
CA GLY A 143 2.21 -24.53 26.08
C GLY A 143 2.73 -25.61 25.14
N ARG A 144 2.63 -25.42 23.82
CA ARG A 144 3.17 -26.32 22.81
C ARG A 144 4.67 -26.13 22.60
N GLU A 145 5.14 -24.87 22.65
CA GLU A 145 6.55 -24.54 22.36
C GLU A 145 7.46 -24.67 23.58
N PHE A 146 6.96 -24.46 24.80
CA PHE A 146 7.76 -24.42 26.02
C PHE A 146 7.25 -25.40 27.04
N THR A 147 8.21 -26.09 27.72
CA THR A 147 7.90 -27.01 28.83
C THR A 147 7.11 -26.29 29.93
N ILE A 148 5.99 -26.86 30.34
CA ILE A 148 5.12 -26.31 31.40
C ILE A 148 5.97 -26.01 32.66
N ALA A 149 5.69 -24.86 33.28
CA ALA A 149 6.38 -24.36 34.47
C ALA A 149 7.87 -23.97 34.26
N SER A 150 8.42 -24.07 33.06
CA SER A 150 9.73 -23.46 32.75
C SER A 150 9.70 -21.93 32.85
N PHE A 151 10.88 -21.30 32.97
CA PHE A 151 10.95 -19.82 32.98
C PHE A 151 10.31 -19.19 31.75
N PRO A 152 10.59 -19.61 30.50
CA PRO A 152 9.92 -19.08 29.31
C PRO A 152 8.40 -19.22 29.38
N HIS A 153 7.90 -20.40 29.76
CA HIS A 153 6.47 -20.63 29.87
C HIS A 153 5.79 -19.68 30.87
N ARG A 154 6.39 -19.49 32.07
CA ARG A 154 5.84 -18.58 33.09
C ARG A 154 5.89 -17.13 32.66
N LEU A 155 6.99 -16.69 32.07
CA LEU A 155 7.18 -15.32 31.56
C LEU A 155 6.10 -15.01 30.51
N LEU A 156 6.02 -15.82 29.47
CA LEU A 156 5.12 -15.59 28.35
C LEU A 156 3.64 -15.71 28.76
N THR A 157 3.30 -16.70 29.60
CA THR A 157 1.93 -16.83 30.13
C THR A 157 1.54 -15.63 31.00
N GLY A 158 2.47 -15.05 31.76
CA GLY A 158 2.24 -13.83 32.54
C GLY A 158 1.94 -12.61 31.67
N LEU A 159 2.43 -12.57 30.43
CA LEU A 159 2.22 -11.49 29.48
C LEU A 159 0.94 -11.66 28.61
N THR A 160 0.27 -12.81 28.65
CA THR A 160 -0.96 -13.05 27.85
C THR A 160 -2.23 -12.38 28.41
N GLY A 161 -2.19 -11.76 29.59
CA GLY A 161 -3.39 -11.34 30.35
C GLY A 161 -3.73 -9.86 30.34
N SER A 162 -2.94 -8.96 29.76
CA SER A 162 -3.16 -7.53 29.83
C SER A 162 -3.12 -6.85 28.46
N GLU A 163 -4.07 -5.94 28.21
CA GLU A 163 -4.19 -5.22 26.93
C GLU A 163 -2.94 -4.36 26.56
N GLY A 164 -2.06 -4.08 27.51
CA GLY A 164 -0.82 -3.33 27.28
C GLY A 164 0.40 -4.21 26.97
N ASP A 165 0.31 -5.51 27.12
CA ASP A 165 1.49 -6.41 27.07
C ASP A 165 1.67 -7.17 25.74
N ALA A 166 0.84 -6.91 24.76
CA ALA A 166 0.91 -7.67 23.51
C ALA A 166 2.20 -7.40 22.71
N GLU A 167 2.78 -6.22 22.79
CA GLU A 167 4.12 -5.93 22.22
C GLU A 167 5.22 -6.56 23.07
N SER A 168 5.08 -6.47 24.40
CA SER A 168 5.98 -7.13 25.34
C SER A 168 5.97 -8.64 25.17
N LEU A 169 4.80 -9.24 24.95
CA LEU A 169 4.66 -10.68 24.67
C LEU A 169 5.36 -11.06 23.35
N GLN A 170 5.18 -10.28 22.29
CA GLN A 170 5.83 -10.52 21.01
C GLN A 170 7.35 -10.44 21.15
N LEU A 171 7.86 -9.37 21.77
CA LEU A 171 9.29 -9.21 22.02
C LEU A 171 9.87 -10.33 22.88
N ALA A 172 9.19 -10.67 23.99
CA ALA A 172 9.63 -11.76 24.86
C ALA A 172 9.64 -13.11 24.15
N TRP A 173 8.63 -13.37 23.29
CA TRP A 173 8.57 -14.58 22.47
C TRP A 173 9.77 -14.71 21.53
N GLU A 174 10.10 -13.64 20.81
CA GLU A 174 11.22 -13.60 19.88
C GLU A 174 12.56 -13.79 20.59
N LEU A 175 12.79 -13.05 21.68
CA LEU A 175 14.02 -13.16 22.48
C LEU A 175 14.22 -14.58 23.06
N VAL A 176 13.15 -15.19 23.56
CA VAL A 176 13.23 -16.55 24.12
C VAL A 176 13.48 -17.59 23.03
N LYS A 177 12.93 -17.41 21.83
CA LYS A 177 13.20 -18.32 20.69
C LYS A 177 14.63 -18.16 20.18
N GLU A 178 15.12 -16.93 20.06
CA GLU A 178 16.50 -16.65 19.66
C GLU A 178 17.52 -17.26 20.64
N ALA A 179 17.26 -17.15 21.94
CA ALA A 179 18.14 -17.70 22.99
C ALA A 179 18.21 -19.25 23.00
N ARG A 180 17.31 -19.95 22.27
CA ARG A 180 17.27 -21.41 22.14
C ARG A 180 17.85 -21.94 20.83
N SER A 181 18.06 -21.08 19.85
CA SER A 181 18.66 -21.42 18.55
C SER A 181 20.18 -21.39 18.61
#